data_6f3ce414ac9b96ade2b068abc140125e
#
_entry.id   6f3ce414ac9b96ade2b068abc140125e
#
_cell.length_a   1.000
_cell.length_b   1.000
_cell.length_c   1.000
_cell.angle_alpha   90.00
_cell.angle_beta   90.00
_cell.angle_gamma   90.00
#
_symmetry.space_group_name_H-M   'P 1'
#
loop_
_entity.id
_entity.type
_entity.pdbx_description
1 polymer ?
#
loop_
_entity_poly.entity_id
_entity_poly.type
_entity_poly.pdbx_seq_one_letter_code
_entity_poly.pdbx_strand_id
1 'polypeptide(L)'
;MTTPFFILIWSSILQKEIISFKYWFILIIGFAGTILIAKPTMFQTNVFIYLIFLVAAYNALTSVVVSKFSKNATALGYSFYNLLPLTLFCIMLTIIDPVKLIMEEFIVIVIGGFLLFFASLLFNFIFHISGQFTRFISPFFFLQLIWASILGYLFLNETLDNLSLLGMVFIVVSGTLTIMNSQK
;
A
#
# COMPACT_ATOMS: atom_id res chain seq x y z
N MET A 1 4.68 0.07 -6.15
CA MET A 1 3.57 -0.91 -6.40
C MET A 1 4.02 -2.38 -6.37
N THR A 2 5.18 -2.68 -5.78
CA THR A 2 5.69 -4.07 -5.66
C THR A 2 5.26 -4.77 -4.35
N THR A 3 4.71 -4.03 -3.39
CA THR A 3 4.24 -4.55 -2.09
C THR A 3 3.35 -5.80 -2.20
N PRO A 4 2.39 -5.90 -3.14
CA PRO A 4 1.53 -7.08 -3.28
C PRO A 4 2.30 -8.39 -3.52
N PHE A 5 3.39 -8.35 -4.27
CA PHE A 5 4.24 -9.52 -4.51
C PHE A 5 4.93 -9.98 -3.22
N PHE A 6 5.45 -9.02 -2.45
CA PHE A 6 6.06 -9.32 -1.15
C PHE A 6 5.05 -9.84 -0.13
N ILE A 7 3.78 -9.38 -0.19
CA ILE A 7 2.71 -9.94 0.66
C ILE A 7 2.53 -11.42 0.37
N LEU A 8 2.47 -11.84 -0.89
CA LEU A 8 2.38 -13.27 -1.23
C LEU A 8 3.59 -14.06 -0.73
N ILE A 9 4.80 -13.53 -0.92
CA ILE A 9 6.03 -14.18 -0.46
C ILE A 9 6.00 -14.35 1.07
N TRP A 10 5.73 -13.28 1.81
CA TRP A 10 5.71 -13.32 3.27
C TRP A 10 4.55 -14.15 3.83
N SER A 11 3.36 -14.13 3.20
CA SER A 11 2.25 -15.00 3.65
C SER A 11 2.57 -16.48 3.43
N SER A 12 3.23 -16.82 2.33
CA SER A 12 3.71 -18.20 2.11
C SER A 12 4.71 -18.64 3.18
N ILE A 13 5.65 -17.78 3.55
CA ILE A 13 6.71 -18.10 4.53
C ILE A 13 6.16 -18.12 5.96
N LEU A 14 5.46 -17.06 6.36
CA LEU A 14 5.05 -16.83 7.74
C LEU A 14 3.76 -17.57 8.12
N GLN A 15 2.78 -17.59 7.21
CA GLN A 15 1.47 -18.21 7.44
C GLN A 15 1.40 -19.62 6.88
N LYS A 16 2.44 -20.06 6.15
CA LYS A 16 2.48 -21.35 5.46
C LYS A 16 1.32 -21.54 4.48
N GLU A 17 0.85 -20.44 3.88
CA GLU A 17 -0.20 -20.49 2.86
C GLU A 17 0.34 -21.12 1.58
N ILE A 18 -0.42 -22.07 1.02
CA ILE A 18 -0.15 -22.59 -0.32
C ILE A 18 -0.72 -21.63 -1.35
N ILE A 19 0.17 -20.88 -1.99
CA ILE A 19 -0.24 -19.87 -2.98
C ILE A 19 -0.32 -20.54 -4.35
N SER A 20 -1.53 -20.66 -4.90
CA SER A 20 -1.74 -21.17 -6.24
C SER A 20 -1.10 -20.23 -7.27
N PHE A 21 -0.58 -20.79 -8.37
CA PHE A 21 -0.01 -20.05 -9.50
C PHE A 21 -0.98 -19.01 -10.08
N LYS A 22 -2.28 -19.24 -9.95
CA LYS A 22 -3.32 -18.28 -10.37
C LYS A 22 -3.20 -16.91 -9.71
N TYR A 23 -2.83 -16.84 -8.42
CA TYR A 23 -2.65 -15.56 -7.71
C TYR A 23 -1.46 -14.76 -8.23
N TRP A 24 -0.38 -15.43 -8.59
CA TRP A 24 0.75 -14.78 -9.24
C TRP A 24 0.36 -14.16 -10.57
N PHE A 25 -0.43 -14.88 -11.36
CA PHE A 25 -0.92 -14.39 -12.65
C PHE A 25 -1.86 -13.17 -12.47
N ILE A 26 -2.77 -13.22 -11.50
CA ILE A 26 -3.65 -12.09 -11.14
C ILE A 26 -2.83 -10.86 -10.75
N LEU A 27 -1.78 -11.02 -9.93
CA LEU A 27 -0.91 -9.90 -9.57
C LEU A 27 -0.15 -9.33 -10.77
N ILE A 28 0.30 -10.17 -11.69
CA ILE A 28 0.98 -9.71 -12.91
C ILE A 28 0.04 -8.85 -13.76
N ILE A 29 -1.24 -9.24 -13.90
CA ILE A 29 -2.25 -8.43 -14.61
C ILE A 29 -2.43 -7.07 -13.93
N GLY A 30 -2.63 -7.05 -12.62
CA GLY A 30 -2.77 -5.79 -11.86
C GLY A 30 -1.52 -4.92 -11.94
N PHE A 31 -0.34 -5.52 -11.88
CA PHE A 31 0.93 -4.82 -12.01
C PHE A 31 1.14 -4.24 -13.41
N ALA A 32 0.78 -4.96 -14.47
CA ALA A 32 0.78 -4.43 -15.83
C ALA A 32 -0.11 -3.19 -15.94
N GLY A 33 -1.30 -3.21 -15.31
CA GLY A 33 -2.15 -2.03 -15.19
C GLY A 33 -1.45 -0.86 -14.50
N THR A 34 -0.67 -1.11 -13.42
CA THR A 34 0.07 -0.03 -12.75
C THR A 34 1.17 0.57 -13.63
N ILE A 35 1.84 -0.23 -14.45
CA ILE A 35 2.85 0.26 -15.39
C ILE A 35 2.22 1.16 -16.46
N LEU A 36 1.06 0.78 -16.99
CA LEU A 36 0.34 1.57 -17.99
C LEU A 36 -0.11 2.94 -17.45
N ILE A 37 -0.51 3.01 -16.17
CA ILE A 37 -0.90 4.27 -15.53
C ILE A 37 0.34 5.11 -15.18
N ALA A 38 1.34 4.51 -14.54
CA ALA A 38 2.49 5.21 -14.00
C ALA A 38 3.45 5.71 -15.11
N LYS A 39 3.46 5.07 -16.29
CA LYS A 39 4.32 5.43 -17.44
C LYS A 39 5.75 5.79 -17.02
N PRO A 40 6.49 4.86 -16.41
CA PRO A 40 7.82 5.17 -15.91
C PRO A 40 8.73 5.61 -17.08
N THR A 41 8.91 6.91 -17.22
CA THR A 41 9.87 7.48 -18.16
C THR A 41 11.27 7.32 -17.60
N MET A 42 11.99 6.34 -18.09
CA MET A 42 13.38 6.00 -17.79
C MET A 42 13.64 5.52 -16.35
N PHE A 43 13.97 4.24 -16.23
CA PHE A 43 14.65 3.68 -15.06
C PHE A 43 16.06 4.23 -14.98
N GLN A 44 16.23 5.40 -14.36
CA GLN A 44 17.55 5.75 -13.87
C GLN A 44 17.83 4.81 -12.69
N THR A 45 18.73 3.86 -12.90
CA THR A 45 19.22 2.95 -11.86
C THR A 45 19.96 3.77 -10.81
N ASN A 46 19.25 4.22 -9.81
CA ASN A 46 19.80 4.92 -8.67
C ASN A 46 19.73 3.98 -7.45
N VAL A 47 20.69 4.08 -6.54
CA VAL A 47 20.72 3.33 -5.26
C VAL A 47 19.40 3.43 -4.50
N PHE A 48 18.67 4.53 -4.64
CA PHE A 48 17.35 4.73 -4.04
C PHE A 48 16.28 3.72 -4.50
N ILE A 49 16.43 3.07 -5.67
CA ILE A 49 15.50 2.03 -6.12
C ILE A 49 15.53 0.83 -5.16
N TYR A 50 16.71 0.43 -4.69
CA TYR A 50 16.85 -0.66 -3.73
C TYR A 50 16.17 -0.33 -2.39
N LEU A 51 16.24 0.94 -1.95
CA LEU A 51 15.54 1.40 -0.74
C LEU A 51 14.02 1.29 -0.91
N ILE A 52 13.47 1.63 -2.08
CA ILE A 52 12.03 1.49 -2.37
C ILE A 52 11.59 0.02 -2.28
N PHE A 53 12.39 -0.92 -2.80
CA PHE A 53 12.11 -2.35 -2.67
C PHE A 53 12.16 -2.82 -1.21
N LEU A 54 13.13 -2.36 -0.43
CA LEU A 54 13.23 -2.66 1.00
C LEU A 54 12.02 -2.14 1.78
N VAL A 55 11.59 -0.91 1.51
CA VAL A 55 10.38 -0.33 2.13
C VAL A 55 9.13 -1.12 1.74
N ALA A 56 9.00 -1.52 0.47
CA ALA A 56 7.89 -2.34 0.02
C ALA A 56 7.86 -3.73 0.70
N ALA A 57 9.03 -4.36 0.85
CA ALA A 57 9.17 -5.63 1.55
C ALA A 57 8.86 -5.50 3.04
N TYR A 58 9.31 -4.42 3.70
CA TYR A 58 9.00 -4.13 5.09
C TYR A 58 7.50 -3.90 5.31
N ASN A 59 6.84 -3.08 4.49
CA ASN A 59 5.40 -2.84 4.57
C ASN A 59 4.59 -4.12 4.35
N ALA A 60 5.02 -4.98 3.44
CA ALA A 60 4.40 -6.28 3.23
C ALA A 60 4.58 -7.20 4.45
N LEU A 61 5.77 -7.21 5.04
CA LEU A 61 6.08 -7.99 6.24
C LEU A 61 5.18 -7.57 7.41
N THR A 62 5.09 -6.27 7.69
CA THR A 62 4.23 -5.74 8.77
C THR A 62 2.77 -6.13 8.55
N SER A 63 2.24 -6.03 7.34
CA SER A 63 0.88 -6.43 6.99
C SER A 63 0.60 -7.91 7.29
N VAL A 64 1.53 -8.79 6.91
CA VAL A 64 1.41 -10.25 7.17
C VAL A 64 1.58 -10.58 8.65
N VAL A 65 2.45 -9.87 9.37
CA VAL A 65 2.61 -10.00 10.82
C VAL A 65 1.33 -9.60 11.56
N VAL A 66 0.70 -8.47 11.20
CA VAL A 66 -0.59 -8.05 11.75
C VAL A 66 -1.65 -9.12 11.56
N SER A 67 -1.73 -9.70 10.37
CA SER A 67 -2.67 -10.77 10.04
C SER A 67 -2.39 -12.04 10.84
N LYS A 68 -1.13 -12.47 10.92
CA LYS A 68 -0.72 -13.69 11.63
C LYS A 68 -0.99 -13.62 13.13
N PHE A 69 -0.70 -12.47 13.74
CA PHE A 69 -0.81 -12.25 15.18
C PHE A 69 -2.07 -11.48 15.57
N SER A 70 -3.10 -11.50 14.73
CA SER A 70 -4.37 -10.78 14.95
C SER A 70 -5.06 -11.12 16.28
N LYS A 71 -4.85 -12.33 16.82
CA LYS A 71 -5.40 -12.75 18.10
C LYS A 71 -4.69 -12.15 19.32
N ASN A 72 -3.46 -11.64 19.14
CA ASN A 72 -2.60 -11.23 20.26
C ASN A 72 -2.65 -9.73 20.54
N ALA A 73 -3.14 -8.92 19.60
CA ALA A 73 -3.26 -7.48 19.76
C ALA A 73 -4.38 -6.92 18.88
N THR A 74 -4.85 -5.72 19.20
CA THR A 74 -5.90 -5.03 18.45
C THR A 74 -5.33 -4.30 17.23
N ALA A 75 -6.17 -4.06 16.20
CA ALA A 75 -5.78 -3.26 15.04
C ALA A 75 -5.30 -1.84 15.43
N LEU A 76 -5.92 -1.26 16.45
CA LEU A 76 -5.52 0.03 16.99
C LEU A 76 -4.11 -0.02 17.61
N GLY A 77 -3.80 -1.07 18.38
CA GLY A 77 -2.47 -1.29 18.94
C GLY A 77 -1.40 -1.39 17.85
N TYR A 78 -1.65 -2.18 16.80
CA TYR A 78 -0.74 -2.29 15.66
C TYR A 78 -0.52 -0.94 14.97
N SER A 79 -1.59 -0.16 14.75
CA SER A 79 -1.49 1.15 14.10
C SER A 79 -0.68 2.13 14.94
N PHE A 80 -0.89 2.15 16.25
CA PHE A 80 -0.15 3.00 17.17
C PHE A 80 1.35 2.66 17.15
N TYR A 81 1.71 1.39 17.36
CA TYR A 81 3.11 0.98 17.40
C TYR A 81 3.80 1.06 16.04
N ASN A 82 3.07 0.97 14.93
CA ASN A 82 3.63 1.13 13.61
C ASN A 82 3.99 2.61 13.30
N LEU A 83 3.18 3.55 13.76
CA LEU A 83 3.40 4.98 13.55
C LEU A 83 4.35 5.61 14.58
N LEU A 84 4.46 5.02 15.77
CA LEU A 84 5.25 5.57 16.86
C LEU A 84 6.73 5.82 16.50
N PRO A 85 7.48 4.88 15.87
CA PRO A 85 8.87 5.14 15.50
C PRO A 85 9.01 6.29 14.50
N LEU A 86 8.10 6.37 13.53
CA LEU A 86 8.08 7.48 12.56
C LEU A 86 7.83 8.81 13.25
N THR A 87 6.87 8.86 14.17
CA THR A 87 6.55 10.08 14.93
C THR A 87 7.73 10.53 15.78
N LEU A 88 8.38 9.60 16.49
CA LEU A 88 9.57 9.91 17.30
C LEU A 88 10.73 10.41 16.41
N PHE A 89 10.94 9.81 15.26
CA PHE A 89 11.96 10.24 14.30
C PHE A 89 11.67 11.67 13.78
N CYS A 90 10.42 11.95 13.40
CA CYS A 90 10.02 13.30 12.97
C CYS A 90 10.20 14.34 14.08
N ILE A 91 9.84 14.03 15.35
CA ILE A 91 10.06 14.91 16.49
C ILE A 91 11.56 15.18 16.68
N MET A 92 12.40 14.15 16.59
CA MET A 92 13.85 14.29 16.70
C MET A 92 14.41 15.22 15.61
N LEU A 93 13.98 15.07 14.37
CA LEU A 93 14.40 15.95 13.27
C LEU A 93 13.95 17.38 13.48
N THR A 94 12.73 17.61 13.97
CA THR A 94 12.20 18.95 14.23
C THR A 94 12.97 19.65 15.38
N ILE A 95 13.51 18.90 16.34
CA ILE A 95 14.35 19.44 17.42
C ILE A 95 15.73 19.84 16.88
N ILE A 96 16.29 19.06 15.94
CA ILE A 96 17.61 19.33 15.36
C ILE A 96 17.55 20.54 14.41
N ASP A 97 16.50 20.62 13.60
CA ASP A 97 16.30 21.70 12.63
C ASP A 97 14.86 22.24 12.77
N PRO A 98 14.66 23.23 13.68
CA PRO A 98 13.33 23.76 13.96
C PRO A 98 12.80 24.60 12.80
N VAL A 99 11.75 24.09 12.15
CA VAL A 99 11.05 24.77 11.06
C VAL A 99 10.00 25.74 11.66
N LYS A 100 10.03 27.00 11.21
CA LYS A 100 8.98 27.97 11.56
C LYS A 100 7.76 27.68 10.69
N LEU A 101 6.73 27.13 11.32
CA LEU A 101 5.45 26.84 10.65
C LEU A 101 4.53 28.06 10.71
N ILE A 102 3.91 28.39 9.59
CA ILE A 102 2.78 29.32 9.52
C ILE A 102 1.53 28.56 9.96
N MET A 103 0.52 29.27 10.51
CA MET A 103 -0.70 28.64 11.02
C MET A 103 -1.41 27.77 9.98
N GLU A 104 -1.41 28.18 8.73
CA GLU A 104 -2.02 27.41 7.63
C GLU A 104 -1.30 26.07 7.40
N GLU A 105 0.02 26.07 7.41
CA GLU A 105 0.84 24.84 7.27
C GLU A 105 0.63 23.91 8.47
N PHE A 106 0.54 24.46 9.67
CA PHE A 106 0.26 23.68 10.88
C PHE A 106 -1.10 22.97 10.78
N ILE A 107 -2.16 23.66 10.34
CA ILE A 107 -3.48 23.05 10.14
C ILE A 107 -3.43 21.91 9.13
N VAL A 108 -2.74 22.09 8.00
CA VAL A 108 -2.59 21.05 6.97
C VAL A 108 -1.85 19.83 7.52
N ILE A 109 -0.78 20.04 8.31
CA ILE A 109 -0.02 18.96 8.95
C ILE A 109 -0.89 18.17 9.93
N VAL A 110 -1.67 18.86 10.77
CA VAL A 110 -2.57 18.22 11.74
C VAL A 110 -3.65 17.39 11.04
N ILE A 111 -4.31 17.96 10.02
CA ILE A 111 -5.33 17.25 9.23
C ILE A 111 -4.70 16.05 8.52
N GLY A 112 -3.55 16.23 7.87
CA GLY A 112 -2.80 15.17 7.21
C GLY A 112 -2.40 14.05 8.15
N GLY A 113 -1.91 14.38 9.34
CA GLY A 113 -1.56 13.42 10.39
C GLY A 113 -2.76 12.61 10.87
N PHE A 114 -3.91 13.28 11.07
CA PHE A 114 -5.16 12.60 11.43
C PHE A 114 -5.63 11.65 10.34
N LEU A 115 -5.61 12.07 9.08
CA LEU A 115 -5.98 11.23 7.94
C LEU A 115 -5.03 10.04 7.79
N LEU A 116 -3.73 10.23 7.98
CA LEU A 116 -2.73 9.14 7.94
C LEU A 116 -2.95 8.13 9.07
N PHE A 117 -3.24 8.60 10.28
CA PHE A 117 -3.55 7.70 11.40
C PHE A 117 -4.81 6.88 11.11
N PHE A 118 -5.87 7.52 10.64
CA PHE A 118 -7.12 6.84 10.31
C PHE A 118 -6.96 5.84 9.16
N ALA A 119 -6.22 6.22 8.10
CA ALA A 119 -5.89 5.34 7.00
C ALA A 119 -5.07 4.13 7.47
N SER A 120 -4.07 4.34 8.34
CA SER A 120 -3.28 3.26 8.94
C SER A 120 -4.13 2.32 9.80
N LEU A 121 -5.08 2.87 10.55
CA LEU A 121 -6.01 2.09 11.38
C LEU A 121 -6.91 1.20 10.52
N LEU A 122 -7.53 1.76 9.47
CA LEU A 122 -8.35 0.98 8.53
C LEU A 122 -7.53 -0.11 7.83
N PHE A 123 -6.32 0.23 7.42
CA PHE A 123 -5.41 -0.69 6.76
C PHE A 123 -5.05 -1.87 7.68
N ASN A 124 -4.61 -1.60 8.90
CA ASN A 124 -4.29 -2.65 9.87
C ASN A 124 -5.54 -3.44 10.29
N PHE A 125 -6.72 -2.80 10.34
CA PHE A 125 -7.97 -3.47 10.63
C PHE A 125 -8.31 -4.52 9.56
N ILE A 126 -8.15 -4.20 8.27
CA ILE A 126 -8.37 -5.14 7.17
C ILE A 126 -7.44 -6.36 7.31
N PHE A 127 -6.15 -6.15 7.57
CA PHE A 127 -5.22 -7.25 7.77
C PHE A 127 -5.48 -8.02 9.08
N HIS A 128 -5.95 -7.35 10.11
CA HIS A 128 -6.31 -7.97 11.37
C HIS A 128 -7.48 -8.95 11.21
N ILE A 129 -8.51 -8.59 10.45
CA ILE A 129 -9.68 -9.47 10.20
C ILE A 129 -9.42 -10.52 9.13
N SER A 130 -8.45 -10.33 8.23
CA SER A 130 -8.17 -11.26 7.14
C SER A 130 -7.62 -12.61 7.62
N GLY A 131 -6.96 -12.64 8.77
CA GLY A 131 -6.35 -13.85 9.32
C GLY A 131 -5.43 -14.54 8.31
N GLN A 132 -5.75 -15.78 7.91
CA GLN A 132 -4.95 -16.54 6.94
C GLN A 132 -5.26 -16.22 5.47
N PHE A 133 -6.13 -15.24 5.21
CA PHE A 133 -6.57 -14.90 3.84
C PHE A 133 -5.89 -13.64 3.28
N THR A 134 -4.70 -13.32 3.76
CA THR A 134 -3.93 -12.13 3.39
C THR A 134 -3.67 -12.03 1.88
N ARG A 135 -3.53 -13.17 1.21
CA ARG A 135 -3.34 -13.27 -0.25
C ARG A 135 -4.46 -12.61 -1.07
N PHE A 136 -5.71 -12.64 -0.57
CA PHE A 136 -6.85 -12.05 -1.26
C PHE A 136 -6.85 -10.52 -1.20
N ILE A 137 -6.18 -9.92 -0.23
CA ILE A 137 -6.11 -8.47 -0.07
C ILE A 137 -5.06 -7.88 -1.01
N SER A 138 -4.01 -8.64 -1.33
CA SER A 138 -2.84 -8.11 -2.05
C SER A 138 -3.17 -7.43 -3.40
N PRO A 139 -4.03 -7.93 -4.29
CA PRO A 139 -4.33 -7.25 -5.55
C PRO A 139 -5.08 -5.93 -5.39
N PHE A 140 -5.80 -5.74 -4.27
CA PHE A 140 -6.53 -4.50 -4.01
C PHE A 140 -5.63 -3.29 -3.74
N PHE A 141 -4.34 -3.52 -3.44
CA PHE A 141 -3.36 -2.44 -3.35
C PHE A 141 -3.22 -1.64 -4.66
N PHE A 142 -3.50 -2.25 -5.78
CA PHE A 142 -3.43 -1.54 -7.06
C PHE A 142 -4.56 -0.52 -7.22
N LEU A 143 -5.71 -0.69 -6.51
CA LEU A 143 -6.83 0.26 -6.57
C LEU A 143 -6.45 1.67 -6.11
N GLN A 144 -5.46 1.80 -5.21
CA GLN A 144 -4.98 3.13 -4.78
C GLN A 144 -4.50 3.98 -5.98
N LEU A 145 -4.00 3.34 -7.04
CA LEU A 145 -3.53 4.07 -8.22
C LEU A 145 -4.70 4.60 -9.06
N ILE A 146 -5.81 3.87 -9.11
CA ILE A 146 -7.05 4.36 -9.74
C ILE A 146 -7.54 5.61 -9.02
N TRP A 147 -7.63 5.54 -7.68
CA TRP A 147 -8.03 6.70 -6.88
C TRP A 147 -7.07 7.88 -7.03
N ALA A 148 -5.77 7.63 -7.03
CA ALA A 148 -4.76 8.67 -7.25
C ALA A 148 -4.95 9.34 -8.61
N SER A 149 -5.19 8.57 -9.67
CA SER A 149 -5.43 9.11 -11.02
C SER A 149 -6.72 9.92 -11.12
N ILE A 150 -7.80 9.46 -10.46
CA ILE A 150 -9.07 10.21 -10.43
C ILE A 150 -8.88 11.54 -9.68
N LEU A 151 -8.19 11.52 -8.53
CA LEU A 151 -7.93 12.74 -7.77
C LEU A 151 -6.99 13.68 -8.51
N GLY A 152 -5.97 13.16 -9.20
CA GLY A 152 -5.09 13.94 -10.08
C GLY A 152 -5.86 14.63 -11.20
N TYR A 153 -6.81 13.94 -11.84
CA TYR A 153 -7.69 14.51 -12.84
C TYR A 153 -8.59 15.62 -12.27
N LEU A 154 -9.22 15.39 -11.10
CA LEU A 154 -10.17 16.31 -10.50
C LEU A 154 -9.54 17.57 -9.88
N PHE A 155 -8.37 17.42 -9.23
CA PHE A 155 -7.77 18.48 -8.43
C PHE A 155 -6.51 19.10 -9.04
N LEU A 156 -5.78 18.33 -9.86
CA LEU A 156 -4.50 18.76 -10.44
C LEU A 156 -4.57 19.01 -11.93
N ASN A 157 -5.78 18.91 -12.56
CA ASN A 157 -5.98 19.03 -14.00
C ASN A 157 -5.10 18.08 -14.84
N GLU A 158 -4.75 16.91 -14.28
CA GLU A 158 -4.03 15.89 -15.02
C GLU A 158 -4.92 15.28 -16.10
N THR A 159 -4.36 15.01 -17.28
CA THR A 159 -5.11 14.38 -18.38
C THR A 159 -5.02 12.87 -18.30
N LEU A 160 -6.17 12.19 -18.29
CA LEU A 160 -6.26 10.75 -18.40
C LEU A 160 -6.21 10.37 -19.89
N ASP A 161 -5.14 9.74 -20.31
CA ASP A 161 -5.03 9.22 -21.67
C ASP A 161 -5.55 7.77 -21.79
N ASN A 162 -5.66 7.28 -23.01
CA ASN A 162 -6.19 5.95 -23.30
C ASN A 162 -5.39 4.82 -22.66
N LEU A 163 -4.07 4.99 -22.48
CA LEU A 163 -3.22 3.98 -21.81
C LEU A 163 -3.52 3.90 -20.32
N SER A 164 -3.71 5.05 -19.67
CA SER A 164 -4.10 5.10 -18.26
C SER A 164 -5.47 4.47 -18.03
N LEU A 165 -6.45 4.73 -18.91
CA LEU A 165 -7.78 4.11 -18.85
C LEU A 165 -7.68 2.58 -19.00
N LEU A 166 -6.89 2.10 -19.95
CA LEU A 166 -6.64 0.67 -20.15
C LEU A 166 -5.95 0.04 -18.93
N GLY A 167 -5.02 0.75 -18.31
CA GLY A 167 -4.38 0.34 -17.05
C GLY A 167 -5.36 0.18 -15.90
N MET A 168 -6.33 1.11 -15.77
CA MET A 168 -7.41 1.00 -14.77
C MET A 168 -8.28 -0.24 -14.98
N VAL A 169 -8.60 -0.56 -16.24
CA VAL A 169 -9.35 -1.79 -16.58
C VAL A 169 -8.57 -3.03 -16.12
N PHE A 170 -7.26 -3.10 -16.35
CA PHE A 170 -6.43 -4.25 -15.90
C PHE A 170 -6.45 -4.39 -14.38
N ILE A 171 -6.40 -3.29 -13.64
CA ILE A 171 -6.48 -3.32 -12.17
C ILE A 171 -7.84 -3.83 -11.70
N VAL A 172 -8.94 -3.35 -12.31
CA VAL A 172 -10.30 -3.82 -11.98
C VAL A 172 -10.46 -5.31 -12.28
N VAL A 173 -9.97 -5.76 -13.45
CA VAL A 173 -9.97 -7.18 -13.83
C VAL A 173 -9.19 -8.02 -12.80
N SER A 174 -8.01 -7.58 -12.39
CA SER A 174 -7.21 -8.25 -11.35
C SER A 174 -7.98 -8.38 -10.04
N GLY A 175 -8.63 -7.32 -9.58
CA GLY A 175 -9.46 -7.33 -8.38
C GLY A 175 -10.67 -8.28 -8.49
N THR A 176 -11.39 -8.25 -9.60
CA THR A 176 -12.55 -9.14 -9.83
C THR A 176 -12.14 -10.61 -9.91
N LEU A 177 -11.05 -10.94 -10.60
CA LEU A 177 -10.51 -12.31 -10.64
C LEU A 177 -10.11 -12.82 -9.25
N THR A 178 -9.64 -11.92 -8.37
CA THR A 178 -9.34 -12.28 -6.98
C THR A 178 -10.59 -12.69 -6.24
N ILE A 179 -11.68 -11.91 -6.34
CA ILE A 179 -12.95 -12.22 -5.69
C ILE A 179 -13.51 -13.56 -6.19
N MET A 180 -13.49 -13.79 -7.49
CA MET A 180 -13.97 -15.05 -8.07
C MET A 180 -13.17 -16.27 -7.62
N ASN A 181 -11.87 -16.12 -7.40
CA ASN A 181 -11.01 -17.20 -6.87
C ASN A 181 -11.11 -17.38 -5.35
N SER A 182 -11.60 -16.39 -4.62
CA SER A 182 -11.77 -16.51 -3.17
C SER A 182 -12.97 -17.39 -2.76
N GLN A 183 -13.92 -17.56 -3.68
CA GLN A 183 -15.15 -18.35 -3.45
C GLN A 183 -14.97 -19.85 -3.76
N LYS A 184 -13.81 -20.27 -4.24
CA LYS A 184 -13.45 -21.67 -4.50
C LYS A 184 -12.43 -22.17 -3.51
#